data_2f3d87796c589ac8c37332bdc8d20f9c
#
_entry.id   2f3d87796c589ac8c37332bdc8d20f9c
#
_cell.length_a   1.000
_cell.length_b   1.000
_cell.length_c   1.000
_cell.angle_alpha   90.00
_cell.angle_beta   90.00
_cell.angle_gamma   90.00
#
_symmetry.space_group_name_H-M   'P 1'
#
loop_
_entity.id
_entity.type
_entity.pdbx_description
1 polymer ?
#
loop_
_entity_poly.entity_id
_entity_poly.type
_entity_poly.pdbx_seq_one_letter_code
_entity_poly.pdbx_strand_id
1 'polypeptide(L)'
;MKHRMTGAILAGTVLIGSGVAPAHADMTLRQYQPYLRRGHTVPVAIRNYVDGLGTGFVWANAYQIARKRRPIFCSPELKPRGGDYLALLDGQITHHTGVRAPYAADTSLAMVLLDALVNEFPCKDDSKP
;
A
#
# COMPACT_ATOMS: atom_id res chain seq x y z
N MET A 1 -26.24 -14.47 71.50
CA MET A 1 -25.05 -14.99 70.76
C MET A 1 -25.12 -14.50 69.34
N LYS A 2 -24.25 -13.55 68.93
CA LYS A 2 -24.23 -12.91 67.63
C LYS A 2 -23.11 -13.56 66.82
N HIS A 3 -23.47 -14.32 65.78
CA HIS A 3 -22.47 -14.78 64.79
C HIS A 3 -22.41 -13.78 63.63
N ARG A 4 -21.29 -13.09 63.53
CA ARG A 4 -20.92 -12.29 62.39
C ARG A 4 -20.22 -13.18 61.37
N MET A 5 -20.86 -13.42 60.23
CA MET A 5 -20.23 -14.01 59.06
C MET A 5 -19.58 -12.90 58.25
N THR A 6 -18.26 -12.89 58.22
CA THR A 6 -17.45 -12.01 57.38
C THR A 6 -17.22 -12.72 56.03
N GLY A 7 -17.94 -12.30 55.00
CA GLY A 7 -17.73 -12.78 53.63
C GLY A 7 -16.60 -11.99 52.98
N ALA A 8 -15.50 -12.67 52.65
CA ALA A 8 -14.41 -12.14 51.89
C ALA A 8 -14.76 -12.28 50.40
N ILE A 9 -14.97 -11.13 49.69
CA ILE A 9 -15.14 -11.09 48.25
C ILE A 9 -13.74 -10.97 47.64
N LEU A 10 -13.25 -12.06 47.03
CA LEU A 10 -12.08 -12.07 46.18
C LEU A 10 -12.45 -11.51 44.82
N ALA A 11 -12.11 -10.24 44.58
CA ALA A 11 -12.18 -9.61 43.27
C ALA A 11 -11.02 -10.08 42.41
N GLY A 12 -11.27 -11.09 41.55
CA GLY A 12 -10.32 -11.54 40.54
C GLY A 12 -10.25 -10.53 39.39
N THR A 13 -9.19 -9.74 39.34
CA THR A 13 -8.92 -8.83 38.22
C THR A 13 -8.34 -9.65 37.05
N VAL A 14 -9.16 -9.98 36.06
CA VAL A 14 -8.71 -10.57 34.78
C VAL A 14 -8.12 -9.45 33.94
N LEU A 15 -6.80 -9.34 33.91
CA LEU A 15 -6.07 -8.51 32.97
C LEU A 15 -6.10 -9.22 31.59
N ILE A 16 -7.09 -8.89 30.79
CA ILE A 16 -7.10 -9.26 29.36
C ILE A 16 -6.09 -8.32 28.68
N GLY A 17 -4.85 -8.76 28.60
CA GLY A 17 -3.82 -8.12 27.77
C GLY A 17 -4.17 -8.30 26.31
N SER A 18 -4.99 -7.41 25.77
CA SER A 18 -5.21 -7.30 24.32
C SER A 18 -3.93 -6.79 23.68
N GLY A 19 -3.02 -7.70 23.34
CA GLY A 19 -1.92 -7.41 22.44
C GLY A 19 -2.51 -7.05 21.09
N VAL A 20 -2.76 -5.76 20.86
CA VAL A 20 -3.09 -5.24 19.52
C VAL A 20 -1.81 -5.37 18.72
N ALA A 21 -1.67 -6.50 17.99
CA ALA A 21 -0.65 -6.58 16.96
C ALA A 21 -0.93 -5.47 15.94
N PRO A 22 0.06 -4.64 15.58
CA PRO A 22 -0.15 -3.65 14.54
C PRO A 22 -0.59 -4.40 13.27
N ALA A 23 -1.79 -4.09 12.79
CA ALA A 23 -2.27 -4.59 11.51
C ALA A 23 -1.43 -3.92 10.43
N HIS A 24 -0.36 -4.54 9.99
CA HIS A 24 0.38 -4.15 8.81
C HIS A 24 -0.47 -4.52 7.60
N ALA A 25 -1.36 -3.59 7.21
CA ALA A 25 -2.18 -3.71 6.01
C ALA A 25 -1.37 -3.48 4.73
N ASP A 26 -0.10 -3.12 4.86
CA ASP A 26 0.77 -2.77 3.75
C ASP A 26 1.67 -3.95 3.36
N MET A 27 1.58 -4.35 2.08
CA MET A 27 2.43 -5.39 1.51
C MET A 27 3.79 -4.81 1.15
N THR A 28 4.86 -5.50 1.52
CA THR A 28 6.23 -5.10 1.20
C THR A 28 6.73 -5.78 -0.07
N LEU A 29 7.79 -5.21 -0.65
CA LEU A 29 8.47 -5.80 -1.80
C LEU A 29 8.96 -7.22 -1.51
N ARG A 30 9.45 -7.51 -0.30
CA ARG A 30 9.85 -8.86 0.13
C ARG A 30 8.74 -9.89 -0.01
N GLN A 31 7.51 -9.50 0.35
CA GLN A 31 6.33 -10.36 0.26
C GLN A 31 5.88 -10.56 -1.19
N TYR A 32 6.15 -9.59 -2.06
CA TYR A 32 5.77 -9.64 -3.47
C TYR A 32 6.82 -10.32 -4.36
N GLN A 33 8.11 -10.28 -4.02
CA GLN A 33 9.22 -10.85 -4.81
C GLN A 33 8.98 -12.27 -5.35
N PRO A 34 8.37 -13.23 -4.62
CA PRO A 34 8.13 -14.57 -5.16
C PRO A 34 7.28 -14.58 -6.43
N TYR A 35 6.43 -13.57 -6.64
CA TYR A 35 5.50 -13.48 -7.77
C TYR A 35 6.09 -12.79 -9.00
N LEU A 36 7.25 -12.12 -8.87
CA LEU A 36 7.99 -11.53 -10.00
C LEU A 36 8.64 -12.57 -10.92
N ARG A 37 8.77 -13.81 -10.47
CA ARG A 37 9.39 -14.88 -11.26
C ARG A 37 8.48 -15.27 -12.41
N ARG A 38 9.06 -15.38 -13.63
CA ARG A 38 8.33 -15.82 -14.82
C ARG A 38 7.62 -17.16 -14.56
N GLY A 39 6.34 -17.25 -14.92
CA GLY A 39 5.53 -18.46 -14.77
C GLY A 39 4.79 -18.60 -13.45
N HIS A 40 4.96 -17.68 -12.50
CA HIS A 40 4.15 -17.65 -11.29
C HIS A 40 2.86 -16.85 -11.53
N THR A 41 1.73 -17.46 -11.19
CA THR A 41 0.44 -16.78 -11.21
C THR A 41 0.32 -15.91 -9.96
N VAL A 42 0.10 -14.61 -10.15
CA VAL A 42 -0.16 -13.71 -9.02
C VAL A 42 -1.53 -14.05 -8.42
N PRO A 43 -1.62 -14.34 -7.11
CA PRO A 43 -2.89 -14.62 -6.44
C PRO A 43 -3.90 -13.48 -6.62
N VAL A 44 -5.18 -13.82 -6.72
CA VAL A 44 -6.26 -12.85 -6.91
C VAL A 44 -6.28 -11.80 -5.80
N ALA A 45 -6.01 -12.19 -4.56
CA ALA A 45 -5.96 -11.26 -3.42
C ALA A 45 -4.87 -10.18 -3.61
N ILE A 46 -3.68 -10.56 -4.10
CA ILE A 46 -2.58 -9.61 -4.37
C ILE A 46 -2.94 -8.71 -5.55
N ARG A 47 -3.51 -9.27 -6.60
CA ARG A 47 -4.00 -8.50 -7.75
C ARG A 47 -5.01 -7.45 -7.32
N ASN A 48 -6.02 -7.84 -6.55
CA ASN A 48 -7.04 -6.93 -6.04
C ASN A 48 -6.44 -5.85 -5.11
N TYR A 49 -5.42 -6.21 -4.33
CA TYR A 49 -4.70 -5.25 -3.50
C TYR A 49 -3.99 -4.18 -4.35
N VAL A 50 -3.25 -4.58 -5.37
CA VAL A 50 -2.54 -3.67 -6.29
C VAL A 50 -3.53 -2.80 -7.08
N ASP A 51 -4.64 -3.38 -7.56
CA ASP A 51 -5.70 -2.65 -8.26
C ASP A 51 -6.38 -1.63 -7.34
N GLY A 52 -6.59 -1.99 -6.08
CA GLY A 52 -7.10 -1.09 -5.04
C GLY A 52 -6.18 0.09 -4.77
N LEU A 53 -4.87 -0.17 -4.64
CA LEU A 53 -3.86 0.89 -4.48
C LEU A 53 -3.86 1.85 -5.68
N GLY A 54 -3.78 1.32 -6.90
CA GLY A 54 -3.76 2.13 -8.12
C GLY A 54 -5.01 2.98 -8.26
N THR A 55 -6.18 2.40 -8.00
CA THR A 55 -7.45 3.13 -7.98
C THR A 55 -7.46 4.22 -6.90
N GLY A 56 -6.94 3.94 -5.71
CA GLY A 56 -6.82 4.91 -4.63
C GLY A 56 -5.93 6.09 -5.01
N PHE A 57 -4.81 5.85 -5.69
CA PHE A 57 -3.93 6.92 -6.18
C PHE A 57 -4.59 7.78 -7.25
N VAL A 58 -5.35 7.20 -8.17
CA VAL A 58 -6.12 7.95 -9.18
C VAL A 58 -7.14 8.87 -8.50
N TRP A 59 -7.87 8.39 -7.51
CA TRP A 59 -8.81 9.22 -6.75
C TRP A 59 -8.12 10.32 -5.95
N ALA A 60 -6.99 10.01 -5.29
CA ALA A 60 -6.20 11.00 -4.58
C ALA A 60 -5.69 12.10 -5.52
N ASN A 61 -5.23 11.71 -6.71
CA ASN A 61 -4.78 12.63 -7.74
C ASN A 61 -5.93 13.52 -8.27
N ALA A 62 -7.09 12.93 -8.55
CA ALA A 62 -8.29 13.65 -8.97
C ALA A 62 -8.75 14.65 -7.89
N TYR A 63 -8.65 14.29 -6.61
CA TYR A 63 -8.95 15.19 -5.50
C TYR A 63 -8.00 16.39 -5.45
N GLN A 64 -6.69 16.21 -5.70
CA GLN A 64 -5.73 17.30 -5.79
C GLN A 64 -6.12 18.28 -6.91
N ILE A 65 -6.45 17.75 -8.10
CA ILE A 65 -6.89 18.56 -9.26
C ILE A 65 -8.15 19.36 -8.93
N ALA A 66 -9.15 18.72 -8.31
CA ALA A 66 -10.40 19.37 -7.91
C ALA A 66 -10.17 20.51 -6.90
N ARG A 67 -9.12 20.42 -6.09
CA ARG A 67 -8.68 21.46 -5.14
C ARG A 67 -7.73 22.48 -5.75
N LYS A 68 -7.55 22.48 -7.08
CA LYS A 68 -6.60 23.35 -7.80
C LYS A 68 -5.16 23.24 -7.28
N ARG A 69 -4.79 22.04 -6.80
CA ARG A 69 -3.44 21.70 -6.40
C ARG A 69 -2.74 20.98 -7.55
N ARG A 70 -1.41 20.99 -7.53
CA ARG A 70 -0.60 20.27 -8.52
C ARG A 70 -0.91 18.77 -8.42
N PRO A 71 -1.21 18.09 -9.54
CA PRO A 71 -1.38 16.64 -9.56
C PRO A 71 -0.06 15.95 -9.24
N ILE A 72 -0.15 14.72 -8.69
CA ILE A 72 1.01 13.91 -8.36
C ILE A 72 1.58 13.28 -9.63
N PHE A 73 0.71 12.89 -10.56
CA PHE A 73 1.04 12.37 -11.90
C PHE A 73 -0.02 12.81 -12.90
N CYS A 74 0.33 12.83 -14.18
CA CYS A 74 -0.52 13.37 -15.24
C CYS A 74 -0.87 12.29 -16.26
N SER A 75 -1.79 11.39 -15.89
CA SER A 75 -2.32 10.39 -16.81
C SER A 75 -3.33 11.03 -17.78
N PRO A 76 -3.23 10.72 -19.10
CA PRO A 76 -4.23 11.16 -20.08
C PRO A 76 -5.60 10.50 -19.88
N GLU A 77 -5.66 9.36 -19.21
CA GLU A 77 -6.90 8.67 -18.88
C GLU A 77 -7.06 8.56 -17.36
N LEU A 78 -8.23 8.96 -16.85
CA LEU A 78 -8.56 8.87 -15.41
C LEU A 78 -8.67 7.43 -14.87
N LYS A 79 -8.54 6.42 -15.75
CA LYS A 79 -8.57 5.00 -15.39
C LYS A 79 -7.57 4.24 -16.26
N PRO A 80 -6.36 3.97 -15.76
CA PRO A 80 -5.62 2.83 -16.27
C PRO A 80 -6.55 1.60 -16.14
N ARG A 81 -6.71 0.85 -17.22
CA ARG A 81 -7.58 -0.34 -17.23
C ARG A 81 -7.09 -1.34 -16.18
N GLY A 82 -8.01 -1.98 -15.46
CA GLY A 82 -7.67 -3.03 -14.51
C GLY A 82 -6.72 -4.07 -15.14
N GLY A 83 -5.58 -4.30 -14.48
CA GLY A 83 -4.47 -5.10 -15.00
C GLY A 83 -3.22 -4.30 -15.32
N ASP A 84 -3.34 -3.03 -15.65
CA ASP A 84 -2.19 -2.18 -16.01
C ASP A 84 -1.34 -1.84 -14.78
N TYR A 85 -1.92 -1.78 -13.59
CA TYR A 85 -1.19 -1.48 -12.34
C TYR A 85 -0.19 -2.58 -11.97
N LEU A 86 -0.55 -3.84 -12.19
CA LEU A 86 0.38 -4.94 -11.93
C LEU A 86 1.57 -4.90 -12.89
N ALA A 87 1.30 -4.63 -14.18
CA ALA A 87 2.36 -4.47 -15.18
C ALA A 87 3.26 -3.26 -14.89
N LEU A 88 2.68 -2.13 -14.45
CA LEU A 88 3.43 -0.95 -14.02
C LEU A 88 4.32 -1.25 -12.82
N LEU A 89 3.78 -1.95 -11.80
CA LEU A 89 4.53 -2.35 -10.62
C LEU A 89 5.71 -3.26 -10.98
N ASP A 90 5.45 -4.31 -11.77
CA ASP A 90 6.48 -5.25 -12.22
C ASP A 90 7.55 -4.57 -13.07
N GLY A 91 7.14 -3.67 -13.96
CA GLY A 91 8.04 -2.85 -14.76
C GLY A 91 8.94 -1.99 -13.90
N GLN A 92 8.36 -1.29 -12.91
CA GLN A 92 9.11 -0.43 -12.00
C GLN A 92 10.15 -1.22 -11.20
N ILE A 93 9.78 -2.38 -10.66
CA ILE A 93 10.69 -3.23 -9.89
C ILE A 93 11.82 -3.74 -10.77
N THR A 94 11.53 -4.20 -11.99
CA THR A 94 12.55 -4.76 -12.90
C THR A 94 13.47 -3.70 -13.49
N HIS A 95 12.97 -2.52 -13.82
CA HIS A 95 13.80 -1.42 -14.33
C HIS A 95 14.76 -0.85 -13.28
N HIS A 96 14.37 -0.83 -12.02
CA HIS A 96 15.22 -0.32 -10.95
C HIS A 96 16.29 -1.31 -10.48
N THR A 97 16.23 -2.57 -10.86
CA THR A 97 17.32 -3.54 -10.57
C THR A 97 18.59 -3.30 -11.40
N GLY A 98 18.55 -2.42 -12.43
CA GLY A 98 19.66 -2.20 -13.35
C GLY A 98 20.39 -0.86 -13.25
N VAL A 99 19.80 0.22 -12.74
CA VAL A 99 20.35 1.59 -12.90
C VAL A 99 20.33 2.46 -11.63
N ARG A 100 19.47 2.16 -10.66
CA ARG A 100 19.44 2.83 -9.35
C ARG A 100 19.53 1.78 -8.26
N ALA A 101 19.93 2.22 -7.05
CA ALA A 101 19.89 1.34 -5.90
C ALA A 101 18.53 0.62 -5.84
N PRO A 102 18.52 -0.72 -5.76
CA PRO A 102 17.27 -1.47 -5.72
C PRO A 102 16.45 -1.00 -4.51
N TYR A 103 15.13 -1.03 -4.64
CA TYR A 103 14.26 -0.80 -3.49
C TYR A 103 14.65 -1.74 -2.34
N ALA A 104 14.67 -1.24 -1.12
CA ALA A 104 14.86 -2.09 0.05
C ALA A 104 13.74 -3.14 0.12
N ALA A 105 14.05 -4.33 0.63
CA ALA A 105 13.10 -5.44 0.64
C ALA A 105 11.84 -5.16 1.48
N ASP A 106 11.92 -4.25 2.43
CA ASP A 106 10.84 -3.79 3.30
C ASP A 106 10.11 -2.54 2.77
N THR A 107 10.48 -2.05 1.56
CA THR A 107 9.75 -0.97 0.90
C THR A 107 8.31 -1.41 0.63
N SER A 108 7.37 -0.51 0.95
CA SER A 108 5.94 -0.69 0.67
C SER A 108 5.67 -0.80 -0.83
N LEU A 109 4.83 -1.75 -1.25
CA LEU A 109 4.36 -1.82 -2.64
C LEU A 109 3.59 -0.57 -3.06
N ALA A 110 2.93 0.10 -2.12
CA ALA A 110 2.24 1.35 -2.40
C ALA A 110 3.23 2.44 -2.87
N MET A 111 4.39 2.55 -2.22
CA MET A 111 5.45 3.49 -2.64
C MET A 111 5.99 3.14 -4.03
N VAL A 112 6.28 1.86 -4.28
CA VAL A 112 6.80 1.42 -5.58
C VAL A 112 5.81 1.67 -6.71
N LEU A 113 4.51 1.41 -6.47
CA LEU A 113 3.46 1.67 -7.45
C LEU A 113 3.24 3.18 -7.68
N LEU A 114 3.34 3.99 -6.64
CA LEU A 114 3.25 5.45 -6.78
C LEU A 114 4.43 5.99 -7.62
N ASP A 115 5.64 5.51 -7.36
CA ASP A 115 6.82 5.85 -8.18
C ASP A 115 6.63 5.41 -9.64
N ALA A 116 6.04 4.23 -9.88
CA ALA A 116 5.72 3.77 -11.22
C ALA A 116 4.76 4.72 -11.94
N LEU A 117 3.70 5.17 -11.26
CA LEU A 117 2.73 6.11 -11.82
C LEU A 117 3.36 7.48 -12.14
N VAL A 118 4.20 7.99 -11.25
CA VAL A 118 4.90 9.27 -11.46
C VAL A 118 5.90 9.18 -12.61
N ASN A 119 6.61 8.05 -12.75
CA ASN A 119 7.60 7.85 -13.82
C ASN A 119 6.95 7.62 -15.18
N GLU A 120 5.84 6.88 -15.23
CA GLU A 120 5.12 6.58 -16.48
C GLU A 120 4.30 7.77 -16.98
N PHE A 121 3.75 8.55 -16.05
CA PHE A 121 2.87 9.69 -16.34
C PHE A 121 3.41 11.00 -15.75
N PRO A 122 4.60 11.44 -16.15
CA PRO A 122 5.17 12.66 -15.61
C PRO A 122 4.31 13.88 -16.02
N CYS A 123 4.07 14.78 -15.07
CA CYS A 123 3.49 16.06 -15.39
C CYS A 123 4.51 16.95 -16.11
N LYS A 124 4.13 17.54 -17.24
CA LYS A 124 4.97 18.54 -17.90
C LYS A 124 5.13 19.73 -16.95
N ASP A 125 6.36 20.13 -16.72
CA ASP A 125 6.62 21.39 -16.03
C ASP A 125 6.25 22.55 -16.95
N ASP A 126 5.07 23.13 -16.76
CA ASP A 126 4.65 24.36 -17.44
C ASP A 126 5.49 25.58 -17.01
N SER A 127 6.54 25.36 -16.20
CA SER A 127 7.42 26.38 -15.65
C SER A 127 8.72 26.56 -16.41
N LYS A 128 8.86 25.98 -17.62
CA LYS A 128 10.01 26.24 -18.46
C LYS A 128 9.60 27.18 -19.62
N PRO A 129 10.11 28.45 -19.63
CA PRO A 129 9.87 29.38 -20.71
C PRO A 129 10.46 28.89 -22.06
#